data_90b51a391b0725ffecf24dfd1ab3a63f
#
_entry.id   90b51a391b0725ffecf24dfd1ab3a63f
#
_cell.length_a   1.000
_cell.length_b   1.000
_cell.length_c   1.000
_cell.angle_alpha   90.00
_cell.angle_beta   90.00
_cell.angle_gamma   90.00
#
_symmetry.space_group_name_H-M   'P 1'
#
loop_
_entity.id
_entity.type
_entity.pdbx_description
1 polymer ?
#
loop_
_entity_poly.entity_id
_entity_poly.type
_entity_poly.pdbx_seq_one_letter_code
_entity_poly.pdbx_strand_id
1 'polypeptide(L)'
;MIPVWSTACPDWAERLKKGLSIIPAPVYPDQAAHALAIFKQLRIVDAPGSPTFGESCAPWVFDLVAALFGSYDAQTGVRHIKEVFILIPKKNSKSTLAAGIMMTALLLNWRQAAGYTILAPTVEVAANAFNPARDMVRRDDDLDDLCQVQTHIRTITHRVTDTTLKVVAADPNTVSGIKSVGTLIDELWLFGKQYKAEDMLREAIGGLASRPEGFVVYTTTQSNEPPAGVFRQKLQYARDVRDGKIHDPHFLPVIFEHPPEMVESGAHLLMENLAMVNPNLGYSVDEAFLYREYRKAREAGEEAFRGFMSKHANVEIGLALRSDRWAGADFWEQQGRRVSLDDILLRADVVTVGIDGGGLDDLLGMYVIGRDRETREWLGWGHAWAHETAVVRRKSEASRFQDFVACGDMTIVRRVGDDTAEVAEYVRRIHEAELLDHIGIDPSGVGQILDSLAEAGIPEGIVVGISQGWKLGGAIKTTERKLAEGVLIHGDQPLMAWCVGNARVEPKGNAILITKQASGRGKIDPLMALFNAVSLMSLNPEPKKKAYEVFFI
;
A
#
# COMPACT_ATOMS: atom_id res chain seq x y z
N MET A 1 -16.02 -33.92 -11.37
CA MET A 1 -16.15 -33.44 -9.98
C MET A 1 -14.99 -32.51 -9.76
N ILE A 2 -15.22 -31.22 -9.43
CA ILE A 2 -14.11 -30.29 -9.15
C ILE A 2 -13.46 -30.77 -7.84
N PRO A 3 -12.13 -30.99 -7.80
CA PRO A 3 -11.46 -31.40 -6.58
C PRO A 3 -11.69 -30.38 -5.47
N VAL A 4 -11.97 -30.82 -4.26
CA VAL A 4 -12.00 -29.94 -3.08
C VAL A 4 -10.55 -29.60 -2.71
N TRP A 5 -10.15 -28.36 -2.87
CA TRP A 5 -8.80 -27.89 -2.57
C TRP A 5 -8.84 -26.44 -2.07
N SER A 6 -7.79 -25.99 -1.42
CA SER A 6 -7.68 -24.64 -0.87
C SER A 6 -6.28 -24.08 -1.11
N THR A 7 -6.20 -22.79 -1.36
CA THR A 7 -4.95 -22.01 -1.39
C THR A 7 -4.63 -21.34 -0.07
N ALA A 8 -5.55 -21.40 0.91
CA ALA A 8 -5.32 -20.88 2.24
C ALA A 8 -4.28 -21.71 3.01
N CYS A 9 -3.49 -21.03 3.82
CA CYS A 9 -2.48 -21.61 4.69
C CYS A 9 -2.52 -20.92 6.07
N PRO A 10 -3.57 -21.12 6.89
CA PRO A 10 -3.73 -20.41 8.18
C PRO A 10 -2.59 -20.67 9.17
N ASP A 11 -1.91 -21.81 9.04
CA ASP A 11 -0.75 -22.22 9.84
C ASP A 11 0.60 -21.75 9.24
N TRP A 12 0.58 -20.79 8.31
CA TRP A 12 1.75 -20.30 7.58
C TRP A 12 2.90 -19.87 8.50
N ALA A 13 2.60 -19.21 9.63
CA ALA A 13 3.59 -18.72 10.58
C ALA A 13 4.39 -19.89 11.20
N GLU A 14 3.70 -20.96 11.62
CA GLU A 14 4.34 -22.16 12.13
C GLU A 14 5.11 -22.93 11.05
N ARG A 15 4.59 -22.95 9.82
CA ARG A 15 5.28 -23.57 8.68
C ARG A 15 6.58 -22.84 8.37
N LEU A 16 6.57 -21.51 8.28
CA LEU A 16 7.78 -20.73 8.04
C LEU A 16 8.82 -20.91 9.14
N LYS A 17 8.41 -20.92 10.42
CA LYS A 17 9.30 -21.22 11.57
C LYS A 17 9.96 -22.59 11.47
N LYS A 18 9.27 -23.56 10.89
CA LYS A 18 9.76 -24.94 10.73
C LYS A 18 10.43 -25.20 9.37
N GLY A 19 10.55 -24.20 8.50
CA GLY A 19 11.07 -24.37 7.14
C GLY A 19 10.19 -25.25 6.23
N LEU A 20 8.89 -25.34 6.53
CA LEU A 20 7.93 -26.11 5.75
C LEU A 20 7.31 -25.23 4.66
N SER A 21 6.88 -25.87 3.57
CA SER A 21 6.22 -25.19 2.46
C SER A 21 4.90 -24.55 2.90
N ILE A 22 4.67 -23.30 2.47
CA ILE A 22 3.40 -22.57 2.62
C ILE A 22 2.53 -22.69 1.35
N ILE A 23 2.95 -23.50 0.39
CA ILE A 23 2.33 -23.66 -0.92
C ILE A 23 1.58 -24.99 -0.93
N PRO A 24 0.33 -25.05 -1.45
CA PRO A 24 -0.44 -26.28 -1.50
C PRO A 24 0.14 -27.26 -2.50
N ALA A 25 -0.12 -28.54 -2.28
CA ALA A 25 0.18 -29.58 -3.26
C ALA A 25 -0.59 -29.37 -4.58
N PRO A 26 -0.05 -29.81 -5.73
CA PRO A 26 -0.73 -29.67 -7.02
C PRO A 26 -2.01 -30.49 -7.06
N VAL A 27 -3.05 -29.95 -7.72
CA VAL A 27 -4.33 -30.64 -7.92
C VAL A 27 -4.19 -31.79 -8.93
N TYR A 28 -3.39 -31.58 -9.97
CA TYR A 28 -3.09 -32.56 -11.02
C TYR A 28 -1.58 -32.83 -11.05
N PRO A 29 -1.10 -33.89 -10.35
CA PRO A 29 0.33 -34.18 -10.21
C PRO A 29 1.04 -34.44 -11.55
N ASP A 30 0.37 -35.03 -12.52
CA ASP A 30 0.94 -35.31 -13.85
C ASP A 30 1.24 -33.99 -14.61
N GLN A 31 0.34 -33.00 -14.52
CA GLN A 31 0.56 -31.68 -15.12
C GLN A 31 1.70 -30.94 -14.41
N ALA A 32 1.78 -31.08 -13.09
CA ALA A 32 2.89 -30.53 -12.31
C ALA A 32 4.22 -31.16 -12.70
N ALA A 33 4.27 -32.48 -12.83
CA ALA A 33 5.48 -33.21 -13.21
C ALA A 33 5.97 -32.82 -14.61
N HIS A 34 5.06 -32.69 -15.58
CA HIS A 34 5.39 -32.23 -16.93
C HIS A 34 5.98 -30.82 -16.94
N ALA A 35 5.34 -29.88 -16.25
CA ALA A 35 5.84 -28.50 -16.14
C ALA A 35 7.19 -28.44 -15.42
N LEU A 36 7.37 -29.20 -14.34
CA LEU A 36 8.63 -29.26 -13.60
C LEU A 36 9.76 -29.87 -14.44
N ALA A 37 9.48 -30.82 -15.32
CA ALA A 37 10.49 -31.38 -16.21
C ALA A 37 11.06 -30.32 -17.14
N ILE A 38 10.22 -29.43 -17.69
CA ILE A 38 10.65 -28.30 -18.53
C ILE A 38 11.35 -27.23 -17.68
N PHE A 39 10.69 -26.77 -16.60
CA PHE A 39 11.21 -25.70 -15.77
C PHE A 39 12.61 -26.00 -15.22
N LYS A 40 12.84 -27.22 -14.74
CA LYS A 40 14.12 -27.64 -14.16
C LYS A 40 15.26 -27.67 -15.17
N GLN A 41 14.99 -27.77 -16.47
CA GLN A 41 16.02 -27.77 -17.53
C GLN A 41 16.42 -26.37 -17.96
N LEU A 42 15.56 -25.36 -17.78
CA LEU A 42 15.89 -23.96 -18.07
C LEU A 42 17.13 -23.51 -17.28
N ARG A 43 17.97 -22.65 -17.89
CA ARG A 43 19.25 -22.21 -17.30
C ARG A 43 19.18 -20.82 -16.68
N ILE A 44 19.88 -20.64 -15.57
CA ILE A 44 20.13 -19.33 -14.94
C ILE A 44 21.45 -18.80 -15.48
N VAL A 45 21.40 -18.05 -16.60
CA VAL A 45 22.57 -17.70 -17.40
C VAL A 45 23.49 -16.69 -16.70
N ASP A 46 22.96 -15.82 -15.85
CA ASP A 46 23.71 -14.81 -15.07
C ASP A 46 24.31 -15.37 -13.79
N ALA A 47 24.08 -16.63 -13.47
CA ALA A 47 24.72 -17.33 -12.35
C ALA A 47 26.05 -18.00 -12.77
N PRO A 48 27.04 -18.12 -11.85
CA PRO A 48 28.28 -18.81 -12.13
C PRO A 48 28.07 -20.23 -12.64
N GLY A 49 28.63 -20.57 -13.79
CA GLY A 49 28.48 -21.88 -14.43
C GLY A 49 27.16 -22.08 -15.18
N SER A 50 26.29 -21.08 -15.21
CA SER A 50 24.96 -21.13 -15.86
C SER A 50 24.19 -22.40 -15.52
N PRO A 51 23.97 -22.71 -14.21
CA PRO A 51 23.28 -23.90 -13.77
C PRO A 51 21.83 -23.91 -14.25
N THR A 52 21.22 -25.08 -14.27
CA THR A 52 19.77 -25.20 -14.48
C THR A 52 18.99 -24.80 -13.23
N PHE A 53 17.71 -24.46 -13.37
CA PHE A 53 16.82 -24.25 -12.21
C PHE A 53 16.76 -25.51 -11.32
N GLY A 54 16.81 -26.70 -11.95
CA GLY A 54 16.83 -27.97 -11.21
C GLY A 54 18.01 -28.13 -10.28
N GLU A 55 19.18 -27.60 -10.65
CA GLU A 55 20.43 -27.68 -9.88
C GLU A 55 20.56 -26.61 -8.80
N SER A 56 19.90 -25.45 -8.97
CA SER A 56 20.22 -24.24 -8.21
C SER A 56 19.06 -23.59 -7.46
N CYS A 57 17.81 -24.08 -7.61
CA CYS A 57 16.67 -23.50 -6.92
C CYS A 57 16.35 -24.15 -5.58
N ALA A 58 15.89 -23.34 -4.64
CA ALA A 58 15.35 -23.80 -3.37
C ALA A 58 14.04 -24.62 -3.58
N PRO A 59 13.72 -25.59 -2.70
CA PRO A 59 12.55 -26.48 -2.85
C PRO A 59 11.20 -25.76 -3.06
N TRP A 60 10.96 -24.65 -2.37
CA TRP A 60 9.72 -23.89 -2.47
C TRP A 60 9.41 -23.40 -3.90
N VAL A 61 10.45 -23.20 -4.73
CA VAL A 61 10.31 -22.80 -6.13
C VAL A 61 9.63 -23.91 -6.93
N PHE A 62 10.00 -25.16 -6.66
CA PHE A 62 9.38 -26.30 -7.32
C PHE A 62 7.95 -26.51 -6.84
N ASP A 63 7.66 -26.28 -5.55
CA ASP A 63 6.30 -26.30 -5.02
C ASP A 63 5.41 -25.25 -5.70
N LEU A 64 5.94 -24.03 -5.92
CA LEU A 64 5.24 -22.96 -6.61
C LEU A 64 4.91 -23.32 -8.06
N VAL A 65 5.90 -23.82 -8.80
CA VAL A 65 5.73 -24.26 -10.20
C VAL A 65 4.75 -25.43 -10.26
N ALA A 66 4.88 -26.39 -9.35
CA ALA A 66 3.97 -27.53 -9.25
C ALA A 66 2.52 -27.11 -8.96
N ALA A 67 2.31 -26.20 -8.00
CA ALA A 67 0.97 -25.73 -7.66
C ALA A 67 0.33 -24.97 -8.82
N LEU A 68 1.06 -24.03 -9.46
CA LEU A 68 0.54 -23.23 -10.56
C LEU A 68 0.20 -24.08 -11.78
N PHE A 69 1.14 -24.88 -12.28
CA PHE A 69 0.92 -25.66 -13.49
C PHE A 69 0.08 -26.92 -13.22
N GLY A 70 0.23 -27.53 -12.05
CA GLY A 70 -0.60 -28.64 -11.60
C GLY A 70 -2.02 -28.23 -11.15
N SER A 71 -2.43 -26.98 -11.34
CA SER A 71 -3.82 -26.55 -11.22
C SER A 71 -4.58 -26.57 -12.55
N TYR A 72 -3.95 -26.99 -13.65
CA TYR A 72 -4.55 -27.07 -14.97
C TYR A 72 -5.21 -28.43 -15.19
N ASP A 73 -6.50 -28.41 -15.46
CA ASP A 73 -7.26 -29.58 -15.86
C ASP A 73 -7.16 -29.81 -17.39
N ALA A 74 -6.41 -30.80 -17.81
CA ALA A 74 -6.22 -31.10 -19.23
C ALA A 74 -7.48 -31.63 -19.94
N GLN A 75 -8.48 -32.14 -19.19
CA GLN A 75 -9.73 -32.62 -19.76
C GLN A 75 -10.68 -31.46 -20.12
N THR A 76 -10.75 -30.47 -19.26
CA THR A 76 -11.65 -29.32 -19.46
C THR A 76 -10.95 -28.10 -20.07
N GLY A 77 -9.62 -28.07 -20.08
CA GLY A 77 -8.83 -26.93 -20.53
C GLY A 77 -8.86 -25.76 -19.55
N VAL A 78 -9.30 -25.98 -18.31
CA VAL A 78 -9.45 -24.95 -17.29
C VAL A 78 -8.31 -25.00 -16.29
N ARG A 79 -7.71 -23.85 -16.00
CA ARG A 79 -6.77 -23.68 -14.87
C ARG A 79 -7.56 -23.23 -13.65
N HIS A 80 -7.32 -23.85 -12.51
CA HIS A 80 -7.97 -23.48 -11.25
C HIS A 80 -7.29 -22.29 -10.57
N ILE A 81 -5.95 -22.25 -10.43
CA ILE A 81 -5.23 -21.08 -9.94
C ILE A 81 -5.13 -20.05 -11.06
N LYS A 82 -5.87 -18.95 -10.93
CA LYS A 82 -5.91 -17.85 -11.89
C LYS A 82 -4.93 -16.74 -11.56
N GLU A 83 -4.71 -16.49 -10.29
CA GLU A 83 -3.82 -15.45 -9.82
C GLU A 83 -2.83 -16.02 -8.79
N VAL A 84 -1.57 -15.62 -8.91
CA VAL A 84 -0.51 -15.95 -7.95
C VAL A 84 0.09 -14.63 -7.45
N PHE A 85 0.09 -14.43 -6.14
CA PHE A 85 0.71 -13.26 -5.52
C PHE A 85 1.96 -13.69 -4.75
N ILE A 86 3.14 -13.17 -5.16
CA ILE A 86 4.43 -13.53 -4.59
C ILE A 86 5.05 -12.31 -3.92
N LEU A 87 5.10 -12.32 -2.59
CA LEU A 87 5.84 -11.35 -1.78
C LEU A 87 7.09 -12.01 -1.21
N ILE A 88 8.25 -11.70 -1.77
CA ILE A 88 9.55 -12.17 -1.26
C ILE A 88 10.55 -11.01 -1.21
N PRO A 89 11.53 -11.01 -0.25
CA PRO A 89 12.52 -9.95 -0.14
C PRO A 89 13.39 -9.78 -1.39
N LYS A 90 14.06 -8.65 -1.47
CA LYS A 90 15.00 -8.33 -2.55
C LYS A 90 16.15 -9.34 -2.59
N LYS A 91 16.65 -9.63 -3.79
CA LYS A 91 17.74 -10.59 -4.06
C LYS A 91 17.33 -12.08 -4.02
N ASN A 92 16.08 -12.42 -3.73
CA ASN A 92 15.58 -13.79 -3.80
C ASN A 92 15.19 -14.24 -5.23
N SER A 93 15.90 -13.79 -6.26
CA SER A 93 15.78 -14.17 -7.68
C SER A 93 14.37 -14.06 -8.28
N LYS A 94 13.56 -13.15 -7.75
CA LYS A 94 12.15 -12.95 -8.11
C LYS A 94 11.90 -12.84 -9.62
N SER A 95 12.62 -11.96 -10.31
CA SER A 95 12.44 -11.72 -11.74
C SER A 95 12.95 -12.87 -12.61
N THR A 96 14.05 -13.55 -12.20
CA THR A 96 14.57 -14.74 -12.87
C THR A 96 13.61 -15.91 -12.73
N LEU A 97 13.04 -16.13 -11.53
CA LEU A 97 12.02 -17.13 -11.28
C LEU A 97 10.76 -16.87 -12.14
N ALA A 98 10.30 -15.63 -12.16
CA ALA A 98 9.15 -15.23 -12.98
C ALA A 98 9.42 -15.45 -14.48
N ALA A 99 10.64 -15.15 -14.96
CA ALA A 99 11.05 -15.46 -16.33
C ALA A 99 10.97 -16.96 -16.64
N GLY A 100 11.46 -17.82 -15.73
CA GLY A 100 11.37 -19.27 -15.85
C GLY A 100 9.92 -19.78 -15.90
N ILE A 101 9.04 -19.22 -15.07
CA ILE A 101 7.59 -19.54 -15.10
C ILE A 101 6.98 -19.13 -16.45
N MET A 102 7.28 -17.93 -16.94
CA MET A 102 6.72 -17.45 -18.22
C MET A 102 7.27 -18.24 -19.42
N MET A 103 8.55 -18.63 -19.40
CA MET A 103 9.13 -19.49 -20.42
C MET A 103 8.53 -20.90 -20.39
N THR A 104 8.34 -21.48 -19.20
CA THR A 104 7.64 -22.77 -19.06
C THR A 104 6.22 -22.70 -19.62
N ALA A 105 5.51 -21.60 -19.35
CA ALA A 105 4.16 -21.38 -19.87
C ALA A 105 4.15 -21.25 -21.41
N LEU A 106 5.13 -20.52 -21.98
CA LEU A 106 5.30 -20.38 -23.42
C LEU A 106 5.51 -21.75 -24.11
N LEU A 107 6.38 -22.58 -23.53
CA LEU A 107 6.73 -23.90 -24.07
C LEU A 107 5.60 -24.93 -23.93
N LEU A 108 4.81 -24.85 -22.86
CA LEU A 108 3.63 -25.71 -22.63
C LEU A 108 2.39 -25.24 -23.38
N ASN A 109 2.45 -24.10 -24.05
CA ASN A 109 1.26 -23.54 -24.69
C ASN A 109 0.81 -24.34 -25.90
N TRP A 110 -0.47 -24.67 -25.94
CA TRP A 110 -1.12 -25.40 -27.06
C TRP A 110 -1.91 -24.46 -27.99
N ARG A 111 -2.21 -23.23 -27.55
CA ARG A 111 -3.02 -22.27 -28.32
C ARG A 111 -2.18 -21.60 -29.40
N GLN A 112 -2.68 -21.56 -30.64
CA GLN A 112 -2.04 -20.83 -31.72
C GLN A 112 -2.13 -19.30 -31.50
N ALA A 113 -1.05 -18.61 -31.83
CA ALA A 113 -0.91 -17.15 -31.72
C ALA A 113 -1.30 -16.59 -30.33
N ALA A 114 -1.00 -17.34 -29.27
CA ALA A 114 -1.25 -16.90 -27.90
C ALA A 114 -0.29 -15.77 -27.50
N GLY A 115 -0.75 -14.85 -26.64
CA GLY A 115 0.08 -13.79 -26.07
C GLY A 115 0.39 -14.07 -24.60
N TYR A 116 1.67 -13.93 -24.23
CA TYR A 116 2.12 -13.81 -22.85
C TYR A 116 2.75 -12.44 -22.66
N THR A 117 2.48 -11.79 -21.53
CA THR A 117 2.83 -10.39 -21.29
C THR A 117 3.68 -10.24 -20.04
N ILE A 118 4.76 -9.47 -20.13
CA ILE A 118 5.50 -8.95 -18.98
C ILE A 118 5.14 -7.48 -18.84
N LEU A 119 4.49 -7.12 -17.74
CA LEU A 119 4.07 -5.77 -17.39
C LEU A 119 4.86 -5.31 -16.16
N ALA A 120 5.50 -4.17 -16.24
CA ALA A 120 6.19 -3.54 -15.13
C ALA A 120 6.03 -2.02 -15.22
N PRO A 121 6.31 -1.27 -14.13
CA PRO A 121 6.11 0.20 -14.10
C PRO A 121 6.85 0.95 -15.19
N THR A 122 8.02 0.47 -15.57
CA THR A 122 8.80 0.98 -16.72
C THR A 122 9.33 -0.18 -17.55
N VAL A 123 9.71 0.12 -18.78
CA VAL A 123 10.30 -0.85 -19.70
C VAL A 123 11.65 -1.38 -19.18
N GLU A 124 12.40 -0.55 -18.45
CA GLU A 124 13.68 -0.90 -17.82
C GLU A 124 13.46 -1.91 -16.70
N VAL A 125 12.41 -1.73 -15.87
CA VAL A 125 12.06 -2.70 -14.82
C VAL A 125 11.60 -4.02 -15.43
N ALA A 126 10.79 -3.99 -16.50
CA ALA A 126 10.38 -5.19 -17.22
C ALA A 126 11.56 -5.97 -17.83
N ALA A 127 12.66 -5.29 -18.17
CA ALA A 127 13.86 -5.94 -18.65
C ALA A 127 14.47 -6.92 -17.62
N ASN A 128 14.23 -6.72 -16.32
CA ASN A 128 14.72 -7.62 -15.27
C ASN A 128 14.13 -9.04 -15.39
N ALA A 129 12.92 -9.19 -15.92
CA ALA A 129 12.33 -10.49 -16.21
C ALA A 129 12.54 -10.92 -17.67
N PHE A 130 12.55 -9.98 -18.63
CA PHE A 130 12.75 -10.29 -20.05
C PHE A 130 14.16 -10.77 -20.35
N ASN A 131 15.19 -10.12 -19.79
CA ASN A 131 16.59 -10.49 -20.08
C ASN A 131 16.91 -11.94 -19.69
N PRO A 132 16.55 -12.43 -18.47
CA PRO A 132 16.71 -13.85 -18.15
C PRO A 132 15.99 -14.77 -19.14
N ALA A 133 14.73 -14.47 -19.52
CA ALA A 133 14.00 -15.27 -20.49
C ALA A 133 14.69 -15.31 -21.87
N ARG A 134 15.16 -14.17 -22.37
CA ARG A 134 15.97 -14.07 -23.59
C ARG A 134 17.24 -14.93 -23.51
N ASP A 135 17.94 -14.85 -22.38
CA ASP A 135 19.23 -15.51 -22.22
C ASP A 135 19.06 -17.02 -22.03
N MET A 136 17.95 -17.51 -21.45
CA MET A 136 17.55 -18.91 -21.44
C MET A 136 17.47 -19.46 -22.89
N VAL A 137 16.79 -18.72 -23.80
CA VAL A 137 16.67 -19.12 -25.20
C VAL A 137 18.05 -19.17 -25.88
N ARG A 138 18.84 -18.10 -25.76
CA ARG A 138 20.14 -17.97 -26.44
C ARG A 138 21.22 -18.94 -25.97
N ARG A 139 21.05 -19.56 -24.81
CA ARG A 139 22.03 -20.44 -24.20
C ARG A 139 21.71 -21.92 -24.33
N ASP A 140 20.63 -22.20 -25.02
CA ASP A 140 20.13 -23.57 -25.26
C ASP A 140 19.78 -23.70 -26.76
N ASP A 141 20.51 -24.56 -27.46
CA ASP A 141 20.39 -24.70 -28.92
C ASP A 141 18.98 -25.16 -29.32
N ASP A 142 18.34 -26.04 -28.55
CA ASP A 142 16.98 -26.51 -28.82
C ASP A 142 15.97 -25.37 -28.66
N LEU A 143 16.16 -24.50 -27.64
CA LEU A 143 15.30 -23.34 -27.44
C LEU A 143 15.55 -22.24 -28.49
N ASP A 144 16.78 -22.03 -28.96
CA ASP A 144 17.09 -21.05 -30.01
C ASP A 144 16.51 -21.49 -31.35
N ASP A 145 16.51 -22.78 -31.63
CA ASP A 145 15.84 -23.36 -32.82
C ASP A 145 14.31 -23.20 -32.72
N LEU A 146 13.74 -23.38 -31.53
CA LEU A 146 12.30 -23.35 -31.29
C LEU A 146 11.74 -21.91 -31.16
N CYS A 147 12.54 -20.95 -30.68
CA CYS A 147 12.11 -19.61 -30.35
C CYS A 147 12.91 -18.56 -31.12
N GLN A 148 12.23 -17.50 -31.56
CA GLN A 148 12.87 -16.31 -32.14
C GLN A 148 12.90 -15.17 -31.12
N VAL A 149 14.10 -14.64 -30.83
CA VAL A 149 14.26 -13.50 -29.91
C VAL A 149 14.45 -12.20 -30.70
N GLN A 150 13.56 -11.25 -30.50
CA GLN A 150 13.60 -9.90 -31.07
C GLN A 150 13.86 -8.88 -29.95
N THR A 151 15.14 -8.63 -29.65
CA THR A 151 15.57 -7.82 -28.50
C THR A 151 15.09 -6.36 -28.58
N HIS A 152 15.04 -5.76 -29.78
CA HIS A 152 14.67 -4.36 -29.98
C HIS A 152 13.20 -4.08 -29.66
N ILE A 153 12.32 -5.06 -29.84
CA ILE A 153 10.90 -4.98 -29.46
C ILE A 153 10.58 -5.82 -28.20
N ARG A 154 11.59 -6.41 -27.57
CA ARG A 154 11.50 -7.25 -26.37
C ARG A 154 10.43 -8.31 -26.48
N THR A 155 10.52 -9.12 -27.53
CA THR A 155 9.58 -10.20 -27.82
C THR A 155 10.35 -11.50 -28.06
N ILE A 156 9.84 -12.59 -27.50
CA ILE A 156 10.23 -13.97 -27.79
C ILE A 156 9.03 -14.62 -28.46
N THR A 157 9.22 -15.18 -29.64
CA THR A 157 8.17 -15.85 -30.42
C THR A 157 8.48 -17.34 -30.57
N HIS A 158 7.56 -18.21 -30.17
CA HIS A 158 7.63 -19.64 -30.42
C HIS A 158 7.27 -19.92 -31.89
N ARG A 159 8.21 -20.42 -32.67
CA ARG A 159 8.11 -20.50 -34.15
C ARG A 159 6.98 -21.41 -34.65
N VAL A 160 6.61 -22.45 -33.89
CA VAL A 160 5.59 -23.43 -34.31
C VAL A 160 4.17 -22.94 -34.03
N THR A 161 3.98 -22.29 -32.89
CA THR A 161 2.63 -21.89 -32.44
C THR A 161 2.36 -20.38 -32.63
N ASP A 162 3.34 -19.60 -33.11
CA ASP A 162 3.32 -18.13 -33.18
C ASP A 162 2.98 -17.47 -31.83
N THR A 163 3.19 -18.20 -30.73
CA THR A 163 2.97 -17.70 -29.38
C THR A 163 4.06 -16.73 -29.01
N THR A 164 3.71 -15.61 -28.38
CA THR A 164 4.66 -14.56 -28.04
C THR A 164 4.73 -14.31 -26.54
N LEU A 165 5.95 -14.09 -26.02
CA LEU A 165 6.20 -13.47 -24.72
C LEU A 165 6.74 -12.06 -24.96
N LYS A 166 5.99 -11.03 -24.60
CA LYS A 166 6.28 -9.65 -24.94
C LYS A 166 6.28 -8.74 -23.71
N VAL A 167 7.25 -7.80 -23.66
CA VAL A 167 7.21 -6.70 -22.70
C VAL A 167 6.24 -5.63 -23.17
N VAL A 168 5.36 -5.19 -22.26
CA VAL A 168 4.42 -4.10 -22.48
C VAL A 168 4.66 -3.02 -21.44
N ALA A 169 4.73 -1.76 -21.90
CA ALA A 169 4.83 -0.63 -20.98
C ALA A 169 3.53 -0.49 -20.17
N ALA A 170 3.67 -0.11 -18.91
CA ALA A 170 2.56 0.18 -18.02
C ALA A 170 1.92 1.54 -18.36
N ASP A 171 1.25 1.60 -19.50
CA ASP A 171 0.49 2.74 -19.99
C ASP A 171 -0.95 2.29 -20.31
N PRO A 172 -2.00 2.97 -19.81
CA PRO A 172 -3.40 2.58 -20.02
C PRO A 172 -3.77 2.40 -21.50
N ASN A 173 -3.20 3.22 -22.39
CA ASN A 173 -3.50 3.15 -23.83
C ASN A 173 -2.82 1.95 -24.50
N THR A 174 -1.69 1.50 -23.95
CA THR A 174 -0.92 0.36 -24.51
C THR A 174 -1.47 -0.97 -23.98
N VAL A 175 -2.01 -0.99 -22.77
CA VAL A 175 -2.50 -2.21 -22.10
C VAL A 175 -3.92 -2.56 -22.53
N SER A 176 -4.73 -1.56 -22.93
CA SER A 176 -6.10 -1.77 -23.40
C SER A 176 -6.15 -2.68 -24.61
N GLY A 177 -7.01 -3.70 -24.55
CA GLY A 177 -7.20 -4.66 -25.65
C GLY A 177 -6.18 -5.80 -25.73
N ILE A 178 -5.24 -5.93 -24.81
CA ILE A 178 -4.33 -7.08 -24.75
C ILE A 178 -5.10 -8.34 -24.38
N LYS A 179 -4.99 -9.36 -25.23
CA LYS A 179 -5.58 -10.69 -25.02
C LYS A 179 -4.50 -11.67 -24.54
N SER A 180 -3.98 -11.46 -23.35
CA SER A 180 -2.93 -12.34 -22.79
C SER A 180 -3.51 -13.63 -22.21
N VAL A 181 -2.79 -14.76 -22.40
CA VAL A 181 -3.06 -16.03 -21.72
C VAL A 181 -2.31 -16.07 -20.38
N GLY A 182 -1.11 -15.52 -20.32
CA GLY A 182 -0.33 -15.39 -19.09
C GLY A 182 0.21 -13.97 -18.95
N THR A 183 0.02 -13.37 -17.79
CA THR A 183 0.52 -12.02 -17.50
C THR A 183 1.40 -12.04 -16.27
N LEU A 184 2.64 -11.57 -16.40
CA LEU A 184 3.53 -11.27 -15.29
C LEU A 184 3.44 -9.78 -14.98
N ILE A 185 3.11 -9.45 -13.73
CA ILE A 185 3.13 -8.09 -13.20
C ILE A 185 4.28 -8.02 -12.21
N ASP A 186 5.42 -7.46 -12.64
CA ASP A 186 6.64 -7.39 -11.83
C ASP A 186 6.72 -6.06 -11.07
N GLU A 187 7.28 -6.12 -9.84
CA GLU A 187 7.42 -4.99 -8.92
C GLU A 187 6.09 -4.26 -8.61
N LEU A 188 5.06 -5.04 -8.25
CA LEU A 188 3.70 -4.53 -7.98
C LEU A 188 3.67 -3.38 -6.98
N TRP A 189 4.60 -3.32 -6.00
CA TRP A 189 4.67 -2.23 -5.03
C TRP A 189 4.89 -0.85 -5.68
N LEU A 190 5.53 -0.79 -6.87
CA LEU A 190 5.70 0.45 -7.63
C LEU A 190 4.39 0.92 -8.28
N PHE A 191 3.50 -0.01 -8.66
CA PHE A 191 2.17 0.31 -9.17
C PHE A 191 1.29 0.95 -8.10
N GLY A 192 1.50 0.62 -6.81
CA GLY A 192 0.82 1.27 -5.70
C GLY A 192 1.03 2.78 -5.61
N LYS A 193 2.04 3.31 -6.32
CA LYS A 193 2.34 4.75 -6.41
C LYS A 193 1.84 5.40 -7.70
N GLN A 194 1.26 4.64 -8.63
CA GLN A 194 0.85 5.14 -9.94
C GLN A 194 -0.64 5.48 -9.97
N TYR A 195 -0.95 6.64 -10.51
CA TYR A 195 -2.32 7.04 -10.80
C TYR A 195 -2.96 6.11 -11.84
N LYS A 196 -4.20 5.67 -11.60
CA LYS A 196 -4.95 4.74 -12.48
C LYS A 196 -4.31 3.36 -12.68
N ALA A 197 -3.41 2.94 -11.79
CA ALA A 197 -2.82 1.61 -11.87
C ALA A 197 -3.90 0.50 -11.77
N GLU A 198 -4.96 0.72 -11.00
CA GLU A 198 -6.05 -0.24 -10.85
C GLU A 198 -6.79 -0.47 -12.17
N ASP A 199 -7.16 0.59 -12.88
CA ASP A 199 -7.80 0.51 -14.19
C ASP A 199 -6.91 -0.21 -15.20
N MET A 200 -5.62 0.14 -15.22
CA MET A 200 -4.64 -0.47 -16.10
C MET A 200 -4.45 -1.97 -15.81
N LEU A 201 -4.32 -2.37 -14.54
CA LEU A 201 -4.20 -3.77 -14.17
C LEU A 201 -5.48 -4.55 -14.48
N ARG A 202 -6.65 -3.96 -14.29
CA ARG A 202 -7.94 -4.56 -14.69
C ARG A 202 -8.01 -4.82 -16.19
N GLU A 203 -7.56 -3.89 -17.02
CA GLU A 203 -7.48 -4.08 -18.47
C GLU A 203 -6.48 -5.17 -18.84
N ALA A 204 -5.29 -5.20 -18.21
CA ALA A 204 -4.28 -6.24 -18.45
C ALA A 204 -4.78 -7.65 -18.13
N ILE A 205 -5.65 -7.79 -17.13
CA ILE A 205 -6.20 -9.06 -16.66
C ILE A 205 -7.49 -9.40 -17.42
N GLY A 206 -8.20 -8.40 -17.96
CA GLY A 206 -9.49 -8.60 -18.64
C GLY A 206 -9.47 -9.62 -19.78
N GLY A 207 -8.30 -9.80 -20.42
CA GLY A 207 -8.08 -10.83 -21.42
C GLY A 207 -8.31 -12.27 -20.93
N LEU A 208 -8.19 -12.53 -19.63
CA LEU A 208 -8.41 -13.87 -19.02
C LEU A 208 -9.87 -14.32 -19.08
N ALA A 209 -10.83 -13.40 -19.24
CA ALA A 209 -12.25 -13.74 -19.32
C ALA A 209 -12.56 -14.75 -20.45
N SER A 210 -11.79 -14.72 -21.54
CA SER A 210 -11.92 -15.64 -22.69
C SER A 210 -10.79 -16.69 -22.75
N ARG A 211 -10.03 -16.86 -21.69
CA ARG A 211 -8.86 -17.74 -21.60
C ARG A 211 -8.95 -18.62 -20.34
N PRO A 212 -9.73 -19.73 -20.38
CA PRO A 212 -9.91 -20.58 -19.21
C PRO A 212 -8.60 -21.21 -18.70
N GLU A 213 -7.58 -21.34 -19.53
CA GLU A 213 -6.24 -21.80 -19.19
C GLU A 213 -5.34 -20.71 -18.61
N GLY A 214 -5.76 -19.45 -18.70
CA GLY A 214 -4.95 -18.29 -18.42
C GLY A 214 -4.67 -18.05 -16.92
N PHE A 215 -3.60 -17.26 -16.64
CA PHE A 215 -3.18 -16.90 -15.28
C PHE A 215 -2.46 -15.56 -15.22
N VAL A 216 -2.37 -15.02 -14.01
CA VAL A 216 -1.56 -13.84 -13.68
C VAL A 216 -0.59 -14.17 -12.55
N VAL A 217 0.65 -13.72 -12.66
CA VAL A 217 1.63 -13.77 -11.58
C VAL A 217 2.00 -12.33 -11.18
N TYR A 218 1.76 -11.99 -9.93
CA TYR A 218 2.24 -10.75 -9.31
C TYR A 218 3.51 -11.05 -8.54
N THR A 219 4.59 -10.34 -8.84
CA THR A 219 5.82 -10.42 -8.08
C THR A 219 6.12 -9.08 -7.42
N THR A 220 6.49 -9.10 -6.15
CA THR A 220 6.76 -7.87 -5.39
C THR A 220 7.68 -8.09 -4.20
N THR A 221 8.27 -7.01 -3.73
CA THR A 221 8.84 -6.87 -2.38
C THR A 221 7.95 -5.91 -1.59
N GLN A 222 8.20 -5.76 -0.29
CA GLN A 222 7.52 -4.74 0.50
C GLN A 222 7.91 -3.32 0.03
N SER A 223 7.00 -2.37 0.18
CA SER A 223 7.26 -0.96 -0.14
C SER A 223 8.21 -0.33 0.90
N ASN A 224 9.04 0.63 0.47
CA ASN A 224 9.84 1.46 1.36
C ASN A 224 9.05 2.63 2.01
N GLU A 225 7.77 2.68 1.77
CA GLU A 225 6.77 3.58 2.35
C GLU A 225 5.54 2.76 2.72
N PRO A 226 4.60 3.27 3.53
CA PRO A 226 3.35 2.57 3.79
C PRO A 226 2.67 2.14 2.49
N PRO A 227 2.19 0.89 2.38
CA PRO A 227 1.51 0.41 1.18
C PRO A 227 0.35 1.30 0.77
N ALA A 228 0.17 1.51 -0.53
CA ALA A 228 -0.89 2.35 -1.09
C ALA A 228 -1.47 1.75 -2.37
N GLY A 229 -2.66 2.21 -2.79
CA GLY A 229 -3.32 1.86 -4.04
C GLY A 229 -3.44 0.35 -4.25
N VAL A 230 -3.28 -0.07 -5.49
CA VAL A 230 -3.43 -1.49 -5.90
C VAL A 230 -2.49 -2.44 -5.14
N PHE A 231 -1.32 -1.98 -4.72
CA PHE A 231 -0.42 -2.81 -3.92
C PHE A 231 -1.00 -3.09 -2.53
N ARG A 232 -1.52 -2.07 -1.84
CA ARG A 232 -2.16 -2.23 -0.54
C ARG A 232 -3.37 -3.16 -0.62
N GLN A 233 -4.25 -2.93 -1.60
CA GLN A 233 -5.45 -3.74 -1.81
C GLN A 233 -5.09 -5.22 -2.09
N LYS A 234 -4.16 -5.46 -3.01
CA LYS A 234 -3.77 -6.82 -3.40
C LYS A 234 -3.02 -7.54 -2.27
N LEU A 235 -2.16 -6.84 -1.51
CA LEU A 235 -1.46 -7.39 -0.35
C LEU A 235 -2.44 -7.79 0.77
N GLN A 236 -3.41 -6.92 1.08
CA GLN A 236 -4.42 -7.23 2.09
C GLN A 236 -5.29 -8.41 1.66
N TYR A 237 -5.75 -8.42 0.41
CA TYR A 237 -6.51 -9.53 -0.15
C TYR A 237 -5.74 -10.85 -0.07
N ALA A 238 -4.45 -10.82 -0.42
CA ALA A 238 -3.58 -12.00 -0.37
C ALA A 238 -3.42 -12.53 1.07
N ARG A 239 -3.27 -11.65 2.06
CA ARG A 239 -3.24 -12.01 3.48
C ARG A 239 -4.57 -12.63 3.94
N ASP A 240 -5.69 -12.04 3.55
CA ASP A 240 -7.02 -12.54 3.95
C ASP A 240 -7.35 -13.90 3.33
N VAL A 241 -6.90 -14.17 2.09
CA VAL A 241 -7.00 -15.51 1.47
C VAL A 241 -6.06 -16.49 2.17
N ARG A 242 -4.79 -16.12 2.41
CA ARG A 242 -3.83 -16.96 3.14
C ARG A 242 -4.35 -17.37 4.52
N ASP A 243 -4.88 -16.41 5.27
CA ASP A 243 -5.38 -16.62 6.62
C ASP A 243 -6.74 -17.34 6.68
N GLY A 244 -7.35 -17.63 5.52
CA GLY A 244 -8.66 -18.28 5.41
C GLY A 244 -9.86 -17.39 5.75
N LYS A 245 -9.67 -16.07 5.86
CA LYS A 245 -10.76 -15.10 6.04
C LYS A 245 -11.60 -14.93 4.77
N ILE A 246 -10.94 -15.04 3.60
CA ILE A 246 -11.59 -15.05 2.29
C ILE A 246 -11.36 -16.42 1.67
N HIS A 247 -12.44 -17.08 1.25
CA HIS A 247 -12.36 -18.32 0.50
C HIS A 247 -12.27 -18.02 -1.00
N ASP A 248 -11.04 -18.01 -1.53
CA ASP A 248 -10.79 -17.90 -2.97
C ASP A 248 -9.78 -18.97 -3.43
N PRO A 249 -10.25 -20.12 -3.93
CA PRO A 249 -9.38 -21.18 -4.41
C PRO A 249 -8.68 -20.84 -5.75
N HIS A 250 -9.03 -19.73 -6.39
CA HIS A 250 -8.41 -19.28 -7.64
C HIS A 250 -7.23 -18.33 -7.44
N PHE A 251 -7.02 -17.87 -6.20
CA PHE A 251 -5.94 -16.97 -5.84
C PHE A 251 -4.93 -17.67 -4.92
N LEU A 252 -3.65 -17.77 -5.34
CA LEU A 252 -2.57 -18.38 -4.56
C LEU A 252 -1.69 -17.32 -3.92
N PRO A 253 -1.79 -17.09 -2.60
CA PRO A 253 -0.90 -16.20 -1.86
C PRO A 253 0.39 -16.93 -1.46
N VAL A 254 1.54 -16.43 -1.89
CA VAL A 254 2.88 -16.89 -1.49
C VAL A 254 3.59 -15.72 -0.82
N ILE A 255 3.49 -15.62 0.49
CA ILE A 255 3.92 -14.45 1.27
C ILE A 255 4.98 -14.84 2.28
N PHE A 256 6.21 -14.37 2.09
CA PHE A 256 7.31 -14.51 3.03
C PHE A 256 7.41 -13.23 3.86
N GLU A 257 6.74 -13.20 5.00
CA GLU A 257 6.77 -12.10 5.98
C GLU A 257 6.85 -12.64 7.40
N HIS A 258 7.25 -11.79 8.36
CA HIS A 258 7.29 -12.19 9.76
C HIS A 258 5.89 -12.23 10.37
N PRO A 259 5.60 -13.18 11.27
CA PRO A 259 4.36 -13.21 12.03
C PRO A 259 4.14 -11.92 12.84
N PRO A 260 2.88 -11.50 13.05
CA PRO A 260 2.56 -10.30 13.84
C PRO A 260 3.20 -10.28 15.22
N GLU A 261 3.24 -11.41 15.93
CA GLU A 261 3.82 -11.53 17.26
C GLU A 261 5.34 -11.25 17.28
N MET A 262 6.03 -11.60 16.19
CA MET A 262 7.46 -11.27 16.03
C MET A 262 7.66 -9.79 15.73
N VAL A 263 6.71 -9.17 15.03
CA VAL A 263 6.74 -7.73 14.76
C VAL A 263 6.47 -6.95 16.04
N GLU A 264 5.46 -7.32 16.81
CA GLU A 264 5.08 -6.69 18.08
C GLU A 264 6.18 -6.81 19.14
N SER A 265 6.81 -7.98 19.25
CA SER A 265 7.93 -8.21 20.20
C SER A 265 9.27 -7.61 19.75
N GLY A 266 9.38 -7.13 18.50
CA GLY A 266 10.65 -6.69 17.92
C GLY A 266 11.58 -7.83 17.51
N ALA A 267 11.17 -9.09 17.63
CA ALA A 267 12.00 -10.25 17.26
C ALA A 267 12.34 -10.27 15.77
N HIS A 268 11.48 -9.72 14.90
CA HIS A 268 11.74 -9.57 13.48
C HIS A 268 12.96 -8.70 13.15
N LEU A 269 13.41 -7.85 14.09
CA LEU A 269 14.61 -7.01 13.92
C LEU A 269 15.91 -7.77 14.16
N LEU A 270 15.83 -9.00 14.68
CA LEU A 270 17.02 -9.82 14.94
C LEU A 270 17.52 -10.46 13.65
N MET A 271 18.85 -10.43 13.46
CA MET A 271 19.50 -10.96 12.26
C MET A 271 19.18 -12.45 12.02
N GLU A 272 19.12 -13.24 13.08
CA GLU A 272 18.83 -14.67 13.05
C GLU A 272 17.45 -15.00 12.46
N ASN A 273 16.49 -14.07 12.56
CA ASN A 273 15.13 -14.26 12.04
C ASN A 273 14.97 -13.84 10.57
N LEU A 274 16.01 -13.26 9.94
CA LEU A 274 15.95 -12.91 8.52
C LEU A 274 15.88 -14.14 7.62
N ALA A 275 16.44 -15.27 8.03
CA ALA A 275 16.40 -16.53 7.30
C ALA A 275 14.97 -17.00 7.05
N MET A 276 14.07 -16.81 8.02
CA MET A 276 12.66 -17.23 7.95
C MET A 276 11.90 -16.63 6.74
N VAL A 277 12.24 -15.41 6.37
CA VAL A 277 11.56 -14.68 5.28
C VAL A 277 12.38 -14.60 3.99
N ASN A 278 13.61 -15.12 3.99
CA ASN A 278 14.48 -15.19 2.82
C ASN A 278 14.60 -16.64 2.31
N PRO A 279 13.58 -17.12 1.56
CA PRO A 279 13.51 -18.55 1.19
C PRO A 279 14.63 -19.00 0.25
N ASN A 280 15.39 -18.07 -0.34
CA ASN A 280 16.55 -18.36 -1.19
C ASN A 280 17.89 -18.05 -0.48
N LEU A 281 17.90 -17.98 0.86
CA LEU A 281 19.14 -17.88 1.62
C LEU A 281 20.00 -19.13 1.39
N GLY A 282 21.28 -18.93 1.04
CA GLY A 282 22.19 -20.01 0.65
C GLY A 282 22.07 -20.46 -0.83
N TYR A 283 21.09 -19.92 -1.56
CA TYR A 283 20.92 -20.10 -3.01
C TYR A 283 21.29 -18.81 -3.76
N SER A 284 20.36 -17.89 -3.91
CA SER A 284 20.61 -16.59 -4.56
C SER A 284 20.91 -15.46 -3.59
N VAL A 285 20.64 -15.65 -2.30
CA VAL A 285 20.97 -14.70 -1.23
C VAL A 285 22.13 -15.24 -0.42
N ASP A 286 23.28 -14.54 -0.46
CA ASP A 286 24.43 -14.84 0.36
C ASP A 286 24.21 -14.29 1.79
N GLU A 287 24.43 -15.14 2.80
CA GLU A 287 24.27 -14.79 4.20
C GLU A 287 25.26 -13.69 4.62
N ALA A 288 26.51 -13.76 4.15
CA ALA A 288 27.53 -12.76 4.44
C ALA A 288 27.16 -11.39 3.85
N PHE A 289 26.57 -11.36 2.64
CA PHE A 289 26.02 -10.14 2.05
C PHE A 289 24.91 -9.56 2.93
N LEU A 290 23.93 -10.38 3.31
CA LEU A 290 22.78 -9.95 4.09
C LEU A 290 23.21 -9.38 5.46
N TYR A 291 24.15 -10.05 6.11
CA TYR A 291 24.70 -9.63 7.39
C TYR A 291 25.47 -8.31 7.31
N ARG A 292 26.26 -8.12 6.24
CA ARG A 292 27.00 -6.88 6.00
C ARG A 292 26.06 -5.71 5.75
N GLU A 293 25.05 -5.89 4.92
CA GLU A 293 24.08 -4.83 4.61
C GLU A 293 23.19 -4.50 5.83
N TYR A 294 22.84 -5.48 6.64
CA TYR A 294 22.15 -5.28 7.92
C TYR A 294 22.97 -4.37 8.86
N ARG A 295 24.27 -4.68 9.05
CA ARG A 295 25.15 -3.86 9.89
C ARG A 295 25.28 -2.44 9.35
N LYS A 296 25.56 -2.29 8.07
CA LYS A 296 25.67 -0.97 7.43
C LYS A 296 24.39 -0.14 7.63
N ALA A 297 23.24 -0.76 7.44
CA ALA A 297 21.96 -0.07 7.60
C ALA A 297 21.74 0.36 9.06
N ARG A 298 22.12 -0.47 10.03
CA ARG A 298 22.07 -0.11 11.46
C ARG A 298 22.97 1.07 11.82
N GLU A 299 24.22 1.08 11.33
CA GLU A 299 25.18 2.16 11.57
C GLU A 299 24.77 3.47 10.85
N ALA A 300 24.12 3.37 9.68
CA ALA A 300 23.66 4.52 8.93
C ALA A 300 22.41 5.20 9.51
N GLY A 301 21.80 4.61 10.54
CA GLY A 301 20.65 5.17 11.24
C GLY A 301 19.32 4.52 10.88
N GLU A 302 18.28 4.95 11.57
CA GLU A 302 16.97 4.29 11.56
C GLU A 302 16.29 4.27 10.19
N GLU A 303 16.39 5.35 9.41
CA GLU A 303 15.80 5.40 8.06
C GLU A 303 16.43 4.35 7.13
N ALA A 304 17.75 4.25 7.14
CA ALA A 304 18.48 3.25 6.36
C ALA A 304 18.13 1.83 6.83
N PHE A 305 18.06 1.62 8.15
CA PHE A 305 17.69 0.33 8.72
C PHE A 305 16.26 -0.08 8.37
N ARG A 306 15.32 0.85 8.44
CA ARG A 306 13.94 0.64 8.00
C ARG A 306 13.88 0.27 6.51
N GLY A 307 14.61 1.01 5.67
CA GLY A 307 14.71 0.69 4.23
C GLY A 307 15.27 -0.71 3.99
N PHE A 308 16.27 -1.12 4.76
CA PHE A 308 16.80 -2.48 4.74
C PHE A 308 15.74 -3.51 5.14
N MET A 309 15.06 -3.32 6.28
CA MET A 309 14.06 -4.26 6.78
C MET A 309 12.87 -4.40 5.81
N SER A 310 12.42 -3.31 5.19
CA SER A 310 11.36 -3.41 4.19
C SER A 310 11.78 -4.19 2.94
N LYS A 311 13.02 -4.03 2.48
CA LYS A 311 13.50 -4.64 1.23
C LYS A 311 14.08 -6.04 1.40
N HIS A 312 14.70 -6.34 2.53
CA HIS A 312 15.38 -7.61 2.78
C HIS A 312 14.72 -8.50 3.83
N ALA A 313 13.67 -8.00 4.49
CA ALA A 313 12.87 -8.77 5.45
C ALA A 313 11.36 -8.64 5.24
N ASN A 314 10.91 -7.98 4.18
CA ASN A 314 9.50 -7.70 3.87
C ASN A 314 8.72 -7.09 5.04
N VAL A 315 9.40 -6.33 5.92
CA VAL A 315 8.72 -5.63 7.01
C VAL A 315 7.93 -4.46 6.43
N GLU A 316 6.64 -4.45 6.70
CA GLU A 316 5.77 -3.37 6.29
C GLU A 316 6.11 -2.09 7.05
N ILE A 317 6.28 -0.98 6.34
CA ILE A 317 6.51 0.32 6.96
C ILE A 317 5.17 0.86 7.46
N GLY A 318 4.95 0.68 8.75
CA GLY A 318 3.84 1.27 9.48
C GLY A 318 4.22 2.57 10.17
N LEU A 319 3.29 3.12 10.96
CA LEU A 319 3.50 4.33 11.75
C LEU A 319 4.62 4.18 12.81
N ALA A 320 4.86 2.97 13.29
CA ALA A 320 5.71 2.68 14.45
C ALA A 320 7.24 2.67 14.25
N LEU A 321 7.77 2.96 13.05
CA LEU A 321 9.19 2.70 12.72
C LEU A 321 10.03 3.97 12.47
N ARG A 322 9.77 5.13 13.16
CA ARG A 322 10.53 6.38 12.96
C ARG A 322 11.00 7.01 14.27
N SER A 323 12.29 7.36 14.39
CA SER A 323 12.87 8.00 15.58
C SER A 323 12.62 9.53 15.66
N ASP A 324 12.45 10.18 14.51
CA ASP A 324 12.05 11.59 14.40
C ASP A 324 10.53 11.78 14.39
N ARG A 325 9.80 10.73 14.73
CA ARG A 325 8.35 10.68 14.73
C ARG A 325 7.80 11.52 15.86
N TRP A 326 6.68 12.17 15.61
CA TRP A 326 5.89 12.79 16.65
C TRP A 326 5.42 11.75 17.69
N ALA A 327 5.67 12.01 18.99
CA ALA A 327 5.35 11.04 20.05
C ALA A 327 3.85 10.68 20.13
N GLY A 328 2.94 11.58 19.72
CA GLY A 328 1.52 11.28 19.64
C GLY A 328 1.16 10.16 18.68
N ALA A 329 2.02 9.89 17.69
CA ALA A 329 1.81 8.79 16.76
C ALA A 329 1.91 7.39 17.40
N ASP A 330 2.58 7.27 18.57
CA ASP A 330 2.67 6.00 19.30
C ASP A 330 1.33 5.58 19.92
N PHE A 331 0.48 6.56 20.19
CA PHE A 331 -0.81 6.36 20.83
C PHE A 331 -1.98 6.47 19.86
N TRP A 332 -1.74 6.97 18.64
CA TRP A 332 -2.79 7.27 17.67
C TRP A 332 -3.66 6.05 17.35
N GLU A 333 -3.06 4.94 16.94
CA GLU A 333 -3.79 3.73 16.54
C GLU A 333 -4.67 3.15 17.67
N GLN A 334 -4.25 3.34 18.92
CA GLN A 334 -4.96 2.83 20.09
C GLN A 334 -6.25 3.59 20.40
N GLN A 335 -6.39 4.82 19.90
CA GLN A 335 -7.51 5.72 20.19
C GLN A 335 -8.54 5.81 19.05
N GLY A 336 -8.39 5.01 18.00
CA GLY A 336 -9.38 4.89 16.91
C GLY A 336 -10.69 4.22 17.39
N ARG A 337 -11.86 4.88 17.19
CA ARG A 337 -13.18 4.38 17.64
C ARG A 337 -14.30 4.62 16.61
N ARG A 338 -13.98 4.89 15.35
CA ARG A 338 -14.95 5.19 14.29
C ARG A 338 -15.89 6.35 14.63
N VAL A 339 -15.37 7.42 15.21
CA VAL A 339 -16.13 8.65 15.49
C VAL A 339 -16.38 9.39 14.18
N SER A 340 -17.64 9.66 13.87
CA SER A 340 -18.08 10.50 12.75
C SER A 340 -18.39 11.93 13.21
N LEU A 341 -18.56 12.87 12.25
CA LEU A 341 -19.04 14.20 12.57
C LEU A 341 -20.44 14.17 13.22
N ASP A 342 -21.32 13.29 12.76
CA ASP A 342 -22.66 13.16 13.31
C ASP A 342 -22.63 12.66 14.77
N ASP A 343 -21.70 11.75 15.11
CA ASP A 343 -21.48 11.35 16.50
C ASP A 343 -21.02 12.52 17.37
N ILE A 344 -20.15 13.38 16.83
CA ILE A 344 -19.71 14.59 17.54
C ILE A 344 -20.89 15.53 17.79
N LEU A 345 -21.71 15.81 16.76
CA LEU A 345 -22.87 16.69 16.88
C LEU A 345 -23.91 16.16 17.86
N LEU A 346 -24.04 14.83 17.94
CA LEU A 346 -24.98 14.19 18.88
C LEU A 346 -24.50 14.24 20.33
N ARG A 347 -23.20 14.04 20.56
CA ARG A 347 -22.62 13.79 21.89
C ARG A 347 -21.97 15.00 22.54
N ALA A 348 -21.48 15.95 21.77
CA ALA A 348 -20.69 17.05 22.29
C ALA A 348 -21.55 18.09 23.06
N ASP A 349 -20.92 18.75 24.04
CA ASP A 349 -21.42 19.96 24.71
C ASP A 349 -20.84 21.24 24.11
N VAL A 350 -19.69 21.16 23.45
CA VAL A 350 -19.01 22.24 22.75
C VAL A 350 -18.10 21.68 21.66
N VAL A 351 -17.94 22.41 20.57
CA VAL A 351 -17.11 22.01 19.43
C VAL A 351 -16.15 23.15 19.05
N THR A 352 -14.90 22.80 18.79
CA THR A 352 -13.91 23.67 18.14
C THR A 352 -13.50 23.09 16.79
N VAL A 353 -13.24 23.95 15.81
CA VAL A 353 -12.82 23.56 14.48
C VAL A 353 -11.42 24.12 14.22
N GLY A 354 -10.54 23.34 13.64
CA GLY A 354 -9.27 23.80 13.11
C GLY A 354 -9.23 23.64 11.61
N ILE A 355 -8.61 24.60 10.92
CA ILE A 355 -8.41 24.58 9.47
C ILE A 355 -6.94 24.92 9.20
N ASP A 356 -6.31 24.21 8.26
CA ASP A 356 -4.94 24.47 7.82
C ASP A 356 -4.73 24.10 6.35
N GLY A 357 -3.86 24.83 5.67
CA GLY A 357 -3.50 24.58 4.30
C GLY A 357 -4.39 25.31 3.30
N GLY A 358 -4.48 24.73 2.11
CA GLY A 358 -5.18 25.30 0.96
C GLY A 358 -4.21 25.73 -0.14
N GLY A 359 -4.72 25.72 -1.37
CA GLY A 359 -3.96 26.04 -2.58
C GLY A 359 -4.04 24.92 -3.62
N LEU A 360 -3.72 25.27 -4.89
CA LEU A 360 -3.93 24.36 -6.04
C LEU A 360 -3.02 23.13 -6.04
N ASP A 361 -1.97 23.09 -5.24
CA ASP A 361 -1.00 21.99 -5.15
C ASP A 361 -0.80 21.48 -3.73
N ASP A 362 -1.68 21.89 -2.81
CA ASP A 362 -1.64 21.49 -1.40
C ASP A 362 -2.99 20.89 -0.96
N LEU A 363 -3.06 20.36 0.27
CA LEU A 363 -4.32 19.97 0.88
C LEU A 363 -4.90 21.15 1.66
N LEU A 364 -6.22 21.25 1.65
CA LEU A 364 -6.96 22.00 2.65
C LEU A 364 -7.45 20.99 3.67
N GLY A 365 -7.01 21.10 4.91
CA GLY A 365 -7.36 20.21 6.01
C GLY A 365 -8.31 20.88 6.99
N MET A 366 -9.33 20.16 7.43
CA MET A 366 -10.20 20.54 8.53
C MET A 366 -10.19 19.45 9.60
N TYR A 367 -10.22 19.86 10.87
CA TYR A 367 -10.39 18.94 11.99
C TYR A 367 -11.37 19.49 13.00
N VAL A 368 -12.29 18.63 13.45
CA VAL A 368 -13.35 18.97 14.40
C VAL A 368 -13.07 18.26 15.71
N ILE A 369 -13.10 18.97 16.81
CA ILE A 369 -13.03 18.42 18.17
C ILE A 369 -14.29 18.78 18.92
N GLY A 370 -15.06 17.76 19.33
CA GLY A 370 -16.17 17.90 20.25
C GLY A 370 -15.81 17.37 21.62
N ARG A 371 -16.20 18.08 22.70
CA ARG A 371 -16.07 17.54 24.05
C ARG A 371 -17.36 16.82 24.43
N ASP A 372 -17.26 15.52 24.68
CA ASP A 372 -18.40 14.69 25.07
C ASP A 372 -19.02 15.22 26.39
N ARG A 373 -20.34 15.38 26.40
CA ARG A 373 -21.08 15.97 27.54
C ARG A 373 -21.08 15.11 28.79
N GLU A 374 -20.95 13.77 28.62
CA GLU A 374 -21.02 12.81 29.71
C GLU A 374 -19.64 12.38 30.19
N THR A 375 -18.79 11.91 29.25
CA THR A 375 -17.47 11.37 29.60
C THR A 375 -16.38 12.43 29.67
N ARG A 376 -16.60 13.62 29.11
CA ARG A 376 -15.63 14.70 28.95
C ARG A 376 -14.46 14.36 28.03
N GLU A 377 -14.51 13.25 27.34
CA GLU A 377 -13.57 12.87 26.30
C GLU A 377 -13.65 13.83 25.11
N TRP A 378 -12.54 13.94 24.39
CA TRP A 378 -12.47 14.72 23.15
C TRP A 378 -12.70 13.79 21.97
N LEU A 379 -13.76 14.04 21.22
CA LEU A 379 -14.15 13.29 20.03
C LEU A 379 -13.63 14.03 18.81
N GLY A 380 -12.79 13.38 18.02
CA GLY A 380 -12.12 13.99 16.88
C GLY A 380 -12.52 13.39 15.54
N TRP A 381 -12.73 14.26 14.55
CA TRP A 381 -12.98 13.87 13.16
C TRP A 381 -12.32 14.86 12.20
N GLY A 382 -11.67 14.33 11.14
CA GLY A 382 -10.96 15.14 10.17
C GLY A 382 -11.47 14.93 8.74
N HIS A 383 -11.28 15.92 7.88
CA HIS A 383 -11.51 15.81 6.43
C HIS A 383 -10.51 16.67 5.67
N ALA A 384 -10.19 16.30 4.44
CA ALA A 384 -9.34 17.11 3.58
C ALA A 384 -9.93 17.29 2.18
N TRP A 385 -9.52 18.37 1.54
CA TRP A 385 -9.82 18.67 0.14
C TRP A 385 -8.53 18.80 -0.64
N ALA A 386 -8.55 18.32 -1.87
CA ALA A 386 -7.46 18.49 -2.82
C ALA A 386 -8.03 18.95 -4.17
N HIS A 387 -7.37 19.89 -4.82
CA HIS A 387 -7.70 20.24 -6.19
C HIS A 387 -7.16 19.17 -7.16
N GLU A 388 -7.85 18.91 -8.29
CA GLU A 388 -7.37 17.96 -9.32
C GLU A 388 -5.93 18.25 -9.76
N THR A 389 -5.51 19.51 -9.76
CA THR A 389 -4.13 19.93 -10.06
C THR A 389 -3.12 19.34 -9.08
N ALA A 390 -3.46 19.23 -7.78
CA ALA A 390 -2.60 18.59 -6.78
C ALA A 390 -2.42 17.10 -7.09
N VAL A 391 -3.48 16.41 -7.49
CA VAL A 391 -3.45 14.99 -7.88
C VAL A 391 -2.54 14.77 -9.10
N VAL A 392 -2.67 15.63 -10.12
CA VAL A 392 -1.86 15.55 -11.36
C VAL A 392 -0.38 15.84 -11.09
N ARG A 393 -0.08 16.83 -10.27
CA ARG A 393 1.31 17.21 -9.93
C ARG A 393 1.99 16.21 -9.00
N ARG A 394 1.22 15.55 -8.13
CA ARG A 394 1.70 14.61 -7.10
C ARG A 394 1.43 13.16 -7.48
N LYS A 395 1.91 12.74 -8.64
CA LYS A 395 1.70 11.40 -9.21
C LYS A 395 2.03 10.26 -8.23
N SER A 396 3.03 10.44 -7.38
CA SER A 396 3.43 9.44 -6.37
C SER A 396 2.43 9.26 -5.23
N GLU A 397 1.55 10.25 -4.99
CA GLU A 397 0.56 10.25 -3.91
C GLU A 397 -0.87 10.09 -4.43
N ALA A 398 -1.06 10.24 -5.74
CA ALA A 398 -2.37 10.27 -6.39
C ALA A 398 -3.22 9.02 -6.09
N SER A 399 -2.60 7.83 -6.10
CA SER A 399 -3.28 6.57 -5.77
C SER A 399 -3.77 6.55 -4.31
N ARG A 400 -2.96 7.10 -3.40
CA ARG A 400 -3.33 7.21 -1.97
C ARG A 400 -4.46 8.21 -1.75
N PHE A 401 -4.48 9.31 -2.49
CA PHE A 401 -5.59 10.26 -2.43
C PHE A 401 -6.90 9.63 -2.87
N GLN A 402 -6.87 8.76 -3.88
CA GLN A 402 -8.05 7.97 -4.29
C GLN A 402 -8.52 7.01 -3.20
N ASP A 403 -7.60 6.36 -2.48
CA ASP A 403 -7.95 5.53 -1.32
C ASP A 403 -8.68 6.35 -0.24
N PHE A 404 -8.22 7.58 0.03
CA PHE A 404 -8.87 8.47 1.01
C PHE A 404 -10.23 8.97 0.53
N VAL A 405 -10.42 9.21 -0.76
CA VAL A 405 -11.74 9.51 -1.35
C VAL A 405 -12.68 8.32 -1.20
N ALA A 406 -12.22 7.12 -1.48
CA ALA A 406 -13.02 5.90 -1.35
C ALA A 406 -13.45 5.62 0.10
N CYS A 407 -12.64 6.02 1.10
CA CYS A 407 -12.98 5.93 2.52
C CYS A 407 -13.88 7.06 3.01
N GLY A 408 -14.10 8.11 2.21
CA GLY A 408 -14.85 9.30 2.63
C GLY A 408 -14.04 10.32 3.45
N ASP A 409 -12.71 10.16 3.52
CA ASP A 409 -11.83 11.04 4.29
C ASP A 409 -11.39 12.29 3.51
N MET A 410 -11.52 12.27 2.19
CA MET A 410 -11.05 13.32 1.29
C MET A 410 -12.04 13.58 0.16
N THR A 411 -12.12 14.84 -0.26
CA THR A 411 -12.83 15.27 -1.46
C THR A 411 -11.84 15.82 -2.48
N ILE A 412 -11.96 15.40 -3.76
CA ILE A 412 -11.21 16.02 -4.86
C ILE A 412 -12.14 17.01 -5.57
N VAL A 413 -11.78 18.29 -5.51
CA VAL A 413 -12.54 19.38 -6.13
C VAL A 413 -11.96 19.77 -7.49
N ARG A 414 -12.83 20.28 -8.38
CA ARG A 414 -12.45 20.67 -9.75
C ARG A 414 -12.33 22.17 -9.93
N ARG A 415 -13.19 22.93 -9.26
CA ARG A 415 -13.22 24.38 -9.35
C ARG A 415 -12.50 24.98 -8.16
N VAL A 416 -11.78 26.05 -8.41
CA VAL A 416 -11.16 26.87 -7.35
C VAL A 416 -12.27 27.48 -6.50
N GLY A 417 -12.19 27.26 -5.20
CA GLY A 417 -13.17 27.75 -4.22
C GLY A 417 -14.22 26.71 -3.80
N ASP A 418 -14.41 25.59 -4.53
CA ASP A 418 -15.31 24.52 -4.08
C ASP A 418 -14.84 23.92 -2.75
N ASP A 419 -13.54 23.82 -2.53
CA ASP A 419 -12.93 23.35 -1.28
C ASP A 419 -13.28 24.24 -0.08
N THR A 420 -13.12 25.54 -0.20
CA THR A 420 -13.45 26.49 0.88
C THR A 420 -14.96 26.59 1.12
N ALA A 421 -15.78 26.46 0.07
CA ALA A 421 -17.23 26.44 0.18
C ALA A 421 -17.72 25.17 0.91
N GLU A 422 -17.15 23.99 0.62
CA GLU A 422 -17.49 22.77 1.33
C GLU A 422 -17.03 22.80 2.81
N VAL A 423 -15.85 23.33 3.10
CA VAL A 423 -15.41 23.58 4.50
C VAL A 423 -16.43 24.45 5.22
N ALA A 424 -16.86 25.57 4.61
CA ALA A 424 -17.83 26.47 5.21
C ALA A 424 -19.19 25.78 5.45
N GLU A 425 -19.61 24.86 4.58
CA GLU A 425 -20.81 24.07 4.79
C GLU A 425 -20.72 23.11 5.98
N TYR A 426 -19.57 22.44 6.20
CA TYR A 426 -19.36 21.63 7.40
C TYR A 426 -19.39 22.50 8.67
N VAL A 427 -18.74 23.66 8.63
CA VAL A 427 -18.76 24.61 9.75
C VAL A 427 -20.17 25.13 10.02
N ARG A 428 -20.96 25.44 8.97
CA ARG A 428 -22.35 25.86 9.08
C ARG A 428 -23.21 24.81 9.81
N ARG A 429 -23.06 23.51 9.46
CA ARG A 429 -23.75 22.41 10.16
C ARG A 429 -23.46 22.39 11.66
N ILE A 430 -22.19 22.63 12.05
CA ILE A 430 -21.79 22.67 13.47
C ILE A 430 -22.36 23.92 14.16
N HIS A 431 -22.40 25.04 13.46
CA HIS A 431 -22.95 26.30 13.95
C HIS A 431 -24.49 26.22 14.16
N GLU A 432 -25.21 25.67 13.20
CA GLU A 432 -26.67 25.43 13.29
C GLU A 432 -27.05 24.43 14.39
N ALA A 433 -26.14 23.50 14.73
CA ALA A 433 -26.31 22.63 15.91
C ALA A 433 -26.09 23.37 17.25
N GLU A 434 -25.77 24.69 17.21
CA GLU A 434 -25.49 25.51 18.41
C GLU A 434 -24.31 25.00 19.27
N LEU A 435 -23.35 24.29 18.66
CA LEU A 435 -22.22 23.68 19.38
C LEU A 435 -20.90 24.41 19.11
N LEU A 436 -20.81 25.19 18.01
CA LEU A 436 -19.57 25.84 17.59
C LEU A 436 -19.12 26.92 18.59
N ASP A 437 -17.91 26.77 19.07
CA ASP A 437 -17.28 27.79 19.92
C ASP A 437 -16.40 28.73 19.08
N HIS A 438 -15.28 28.23 18.58
CA HIS A 438 -14.35 29.01 17.75
C HIS A 438 -13.78 28.14 16.61
N ILE A 439 -13.30 28.85 15.58
CA ILE A 439 -12.59 28.26 14.42
C ILE A 439 -11.14 28.76 14.47
N GLY A 440 -10.18 27.85 14.59
CA GLY A 440 -8.75 28.15 14.54
C GLY A 440 -8.19 28.00 13.14
N ILE A 441 -7.56 29.03 12.61
CA ILE A 441 -6.96 29.03 11.27
C ILE A 441 -5.50 29.48 11.31
N ASP A 442 -4.65 28.97 10.38
CA ASP A 442 -3.37 29.61 10.11
C ASP A 442 -3.62 31.00 9.47
N PRO A 443 -3.07 32.10 10.01
CA PRO A 443 -3.27 33.43 9.43
C PRO A 443 -2.74 33.61 8.00
N SER A 444 -1.93 32.66 7.50
CA SER A 444 -1.30 32.76 6.17
C SER A 444 -2.24 32.27 5.06
N GLY A 445 -2.64 33.15 4.15
CA GLY A 445 -3.38 32.75 2.94
C GLY A 445 -4.87 32.49 3.12
N VAL A 446 -5.51 33.04 4.16
CA VAL A 446 -6.88 32.71 4.60
C VAL A 446 -8.02 33.49 3.94
N GLY A 447 -7.75 34.46 3.05
CA GLY A 447 -8.78 35.38 2.54
C GLY A 447 -10.01 34.65 1.99
N GLN A 448 -9.83 33.68 1.11
CA GLN A 448 -10.92 32.93 0.50
C GLN A 448 -11.72 32.09 1.51
N ILE A 449 -11.05 31.53 2.53
CA ILE A 449 -11.74 30.76 3.60
C ILE A 449 -12.63 31.71 4.43
N LEU A 450 -12.13 32.90 4.76
CA LEU A 450 -12.91 33.90 5.50
C LEU A 450 -14.14 34.35 4.70
N ASP A 451 -13.98 34.59 3.40
CA ASP A 451 -15.10 34.96 2.51
C ASP A 451 -16.16 33.86 2.49
N SER A 452 -15.75 32.59 2.30
CA SER A 452 -16.68 31.45 2.28
C SER A 452 -17.38 31.24 3.63
N LEU A 453 -16.69 31.43 4.77
CA LEU A 453 -17.31 31.36 6.10
C LEU A 453 -18.33 32.48 6.29
N ALA A 454 -18.01 33.72 5.87
CA ALA A 454 -18.94 34.85 5.94
C ALA A 454 -20.18 34.63 5.07
N GLU A 455 -20.03 34.11 3.84
CA GLU A 455 -21.12 33.73 2.96
C GLU A 455 -22.03 32.64 3.57
N ALA A 456 -21.44 31.72 4.34
CA ALA A 456 -22.16 30.69 5.09
C ALA A 456 -22.82 31.21 6.38
N GLY A 457 -22.72 32.50 6.67
CA GLY A 457 -23.34 33.14 7.83
C GLY A 457 -22.58 32.93 9.15
N ILE A 458 -21.31 32.56 9.08
CA ILE A 458 -20.46 32.37 10.28
C ILE A 458 -19.94 33.75 10.76
N PRO A 459 -20.15 34.11 12.03
CA PRO A 459 -19.69 35.39 12.55
C PRO A 459 -18.14 35.49 12.55
N GLU A 460 -17.60 36.61 12.08
CA GLU A 460 -16.16 36.82 12.03
C GLU A 460 -15.51 36.72 13.42
N GLY A 461 -16.22 37.15 14.46
CA GLY A 461 -15.73 37.19 15.84
C GLY A 461 -15.38 35.82 16.46
N ILE A 462 -15.79 34.70 15.84
CA ILE A 462 -15.44 33.35 16.32
C ILE A 462 -14.30 32.73 15.52
N VAL A 463 -13.75 33.42 14.52
CA VAL A 463 -12.59 32.97 13.76
C VAL A 463 -11.31 33.52 14.39
N VAL A 464 -10.41 32.65 14.79
CA VAL A 464 -9.20 32.94 15.55
C VAL A 464 -7.97 32.53 14.76
N GLY A 465 -7.05 33.48 14.55
CA GLY A 465 -5.73 33.19 13.97
C GLY A 465 -4.83 32.44 14.95
N ILE A 466 -4.45 31.20 14.62
CA ILE A 466 -3.56 30.40 15.46
C ILE A 466 -2.12 30.57 15.00
N SER A 467 -1.27 31.07 15.91
CA SER A 467 0.15 31.24 15.63
C SER A 467 0.85 29.88 15.39
N GLN A 468 1.50 29.77 14.28
CA GLN A 468 2.23 28.55 13.87
C GLN A 468 3.65 28.46 14.44
N GLY A 469 4.36 27.39 14.10
CA GLY A 469 5.74 27.17 14.50
C GLY A 469 5.87 26.83 16.00
N TRP A 470 6.86 27.41 16.67
CA TRP A 470 7.14 27.11 18.10
C TRP A 470 5.99 27.45 19.06
N LYS A 471 5.12 28.37 18.70
CA LYS A 471 3.95 28.75 19.50
C LYS A 471 2.87 27.64 19.50
N LEU A 472 2.85 26.79 18.50
CA LEU A 472 1.95 25.63 18.42
C LEU A 472 2.42 24.46 19.32
N GLY A 473 3.64 24.52 19.87
CA GLY A 473 4.22 23.47 20.71
C GLY A 473 3.37 23.08 21.92
N GLY A 474 2.59 24.03 22.47
CA GLY A 474 1.64 23.74 23.54
C GLY A 474 0.50 22.83 23.11
N ALA A 475 -0.10 23.08 21.95
CA ALA A 475 -1.15 22.25 21.38
C ALA A 475 -0.62 20.86 20.98
N ILE A 476 0.58 20.80 20.40
CA ILE A 476 1.23 19.53 20.05
C ILE A 476 1.42 18.66 21.29
N LYS A 477 1.98 19.19 22.38
CA LYS A 477 2.17 18.46 23.65
C LYS A 477 0.84 18.09 24.32
N THR A 478 -0.16 18.95 24.24
CA THR A 478 -1.50 18.64 24.76
C THR A 478 -2.12 17.48 23.99
N THR A 479 -1.99 17.46 22.67
CA THR A 479 -2.47 16.35 21.83
C THR A 479 -1.78 15.04 22.19
N GLU A 480 -0.44 15.03 22.33
CA GLU A 480 0.32 13.87 22.78
C GLU A 480 -0.21 13.31 24.10
N ARG A 481 -0.38 14.20 25.08
CA ARG A 481 -0.87 13.81 26.40
C ARG A 481 -2.28 13.25 26.37
N LYS A 482 -3.20 13.92 25.63
CA LYS A 482 -4.60 13.48 25.51
C LYS A 482 -4.74 12.13 24.80
N LEU A 483 -3.90 11.86 23.81
CA LEU A 483 -3.82 10.56 23.15
C LEU A 483 -3.29 9.49 24.12
N ALA A 484 -2.19 9.77 24.84
CA ALA A 484 -1.60 8.86 25.80
C ALA A 484 -2.54 8.54 26.97
N GLU A 485 -3.32 9.51 27.44
CA GLU A 485 -4.33 9.35 28.48
C GLU A 485 -5.61 8.62 27.99
N GLY A 486 -5.78 8.40 26.68
CA GLY A 486 -6.99 7.83 26.10
C GLY A 486 -8.21 8.75 26.12
N VAL A 487 -7.98 10.06 26.27
CA VAL A 487 -9.04 11.08 26.36
C VAL A 487 -9.35 11.71 24.99
N LEU A 488 -8.42 11.71 24.06
CA LEU A 488 -8.67 12.11 22.67
C LEU A 488 -8.94 10.85 21.85
N ILE A 489 -10.19 10.67 21.44
CA ILE A 489 -10.69 9.56 20.64
C ILE A 489 -10.97 10.09 19.23
N HIS A 490 -10.64 9.32 18.20
CA HIS A 490 -10.79 9.80 16.81
C HIS A 490 -11.45 8.77 15.89
N GLY A 491 -11.77 9.21 14.66
CA GLY A 491 -12.54 8.48 13.66
C GLY A 491 -11.88 7.25 13.04
N ASP A 492 -10.65 6.89 13.44
CA ASP A 492 -9.87 5.80 12.83
C ASP A 492 -9.70 5.97 11.29
N GLN A 493 -9.41 7.19 10.89
CA GLN A 493 -9.38 7.61 9.49
C GLN A 493 -8.00 7.38 8.86
N PRO A 494 -7.91 6.64 7.72
CA PRO A 494 -6.66 6.41 6.98
C PRO A 494 -5.92 7.68 6.59
N LEU A 495 -6.62 8.76 6.22
CA LEU A 495 -6.03 10.06 5.94
C LEU A 495 -5.29 10.62 7.16
N MET A 496 -5.92 10.61 8.33
CA MET A 496 -5.32 11.15 9.55
C MET A 496 -4.14 10.29 10.01
N ALA A 497 -4.27 8.96 9.95
CA ALA A 497 -3.17 8.04 10.24
C ALA A 497 -1.96 8.30 9.33
N TRP A 498 -2.19 8.58 8.05
CA TRP A 498 -1.12 8.96 7.12
C TRP A 498 -0.48 10.31 7.47
N CYS A 499 -1.25 11.34 7.81
CA CYS A 499 -0.74 12.64 8.20
C CYS A 499 0.09 12.56 9.50
N VAL A 500 -0.39 11.80 10.48
CA VAL A 500 0.31 11.50 11.73
C VAL A 500 1.64 10.78 11.45
N GLY A 501 1.64 9.81 10.55
CA GLY A 501 2.85 9.09 10.12
C GLY A 501 3.87 9.96 9.37
N ASN A 502 3.43 11.06 8.75
CA ASN A 502 4.29 12.02 8.06
C ASN A 502 4.89 13.08 9.01
N ALA A 503 4.31 13.26 10.19
CA ALA A 503 4.74 14.28 11.15
C ALA A 503 6.16 14.01 11.66
N ARG A 504 7.03 15.00 11.51
CA ARG A 504 8.40 14.98 12.01
C ARG A 504 8.62 16.07 13.03
N VAL A 505 9.31 15.72 14.10
CA VAL A 505 9.64 16.62 15.19
C VAL A 505 11.02 17.20 14.98
N GLU A 506 11.12 18.51 14.95
CA GLU A 506 12.37 19.27 15.05
C GLU A 506 12.47 19.89 16.44
N PRO A 507 13.48 19.54 17.25
CA PRO A 507 13.71 20.20 18.52
C PRO A 507 14.25 21.62 18.29
N LYS A 508 13.65 22.61 18.93
CA LYS A 508 14.13 24.00 18.91
C LYS A 508 14.17 24.56 20.33
N GLY A 509 15.33 24.45 20.99
CA GLY A 509 15.46 24.72 22.40
C GLY A 509 14.57 23.79 23.23
N ASN A 510 13.68 24.35 24.07
CA ASN A 510 12.71 23.60 24.86
C ASN A 510 11.37 23.33 24.14
N ALA A 511 11.22 23.81 22.90
CA ALA A 511 10.01 23.64 22.11
C ALA A 511 10.19 22.53 21.07
N ILE A 512 9.10 21.88 20.71
CA ILE A 512 9.01 20.96 19.58
C ILE A 512 8.27 21.65 18.43
N LEU A 513 8.77 21.44 17.22
CA LEU A 513 8.18 21.93 15.98
C LEU A 513 7.76 20.74 15.15
N ILE A 514 6.57 20.83 14.56
CA ILE A 514 6.15 19.97 13.45
C ILE A 514 5.86 20.90 12.29
N THR A 515 6.61 20.77 11.20
CA THR A 515 6.50 21.64 10.04
C THR A 515 6.38 20.83 8.76
N LYS A 516 5.77 21.43 7.73
CA LYS A 516 5.73 20.84 6.38
C LYS A 516 7.13 20.61 5.82
N GLN A 517 8.08 21.48 6.13
CA GLN A 517 9.47 21.38 5.68
C GLN A 517 10.17 20.16 6.31
N ALA A 518 10.02 19.93 7.61
CA ALA A 518 10.56 18.76 8.29
C ALA A 518 9.93 17.47 7.81
N SER A 519 8.63 17.48 7.48
CA SER A 519 7.89 16.34 6.94
C SER A 519 8.25 16.01 5.49
N GLY A 520 9.05 16.83 4.82
CA GLY A 520 9.53 16.63 3.46
C GLY A 520 8.38 16.69 2.43
N ARG A 521 8.19 15.61 1.67
CA ARG A 521 7.09 15.53 0.68
C ARG A 521 5.74 15.13 1.29
N GLY A 522 5.74 14.62 2.53
CA GLY A 522 4.54 14.16 3.21
C GLY A 522 3.62 15.31 3.60
N LYS A 523 2.32 15.13 3.39
CA LYS A 523 1.30 16.11 3.79
C LYS A 523 0.93 15.94 5.24
N ILE A 524 0.72 17.04 5.93
CA ILE A 524 0.34 17.10 7.35
C ILE A 524 -0.76 18.13 7.62
N ASP A 525 -1.36 18.73 6.60
CA ASP A 525 -2.35 19.81 6.73
C ASP A 525 -3.53 19.43 7.64
N PRO A 526 -4.18 18.25 7.53
CA PRO A 526 -5.20 17.81 8.47
C PRO A 526 -4.71 17.62 9.90
N LEU A 527 -3.44 17.27 10.11
CA LEU A 527 -2.83 17.17 11.43
C LEU A 527 -2.56 18.58 12.01
N MET A 528 -2.14 19.52 11.19
CA MET A 528 -1.99 20.93 11.64
C MET A 528 -3.36 21.53 11.99
N ALA A 529 -4.40 21.19 11.23
CA ALA A 529 -5.78 21.54 11.57
C ALA A 529 -6.19 20.95 12.93
N LEU A 530 -5.82 19.69 13.24
CA LEU A 530 -6.02 19.13 14.58
C LEU A 530 -5.36 19.98 15.66
N PHE A 531 -4.10 20.40 15.49
CA PHE A 531 -3.42 21.22 16.47
C PHE A 531 -4.06 22.60 16.63
N ASN A 532 -4.59 23.18 15.55
CA ASN A 532 -5.36 24.43 15.60
C ASN A 532 -6.64 24.26 16.43
N ALA A 533 -7.40 23.17 16.23
CA ALA A 533 -8.59 22.85 17.03
C ALA A 533 -8.24 22.58 18.50
N VAL A 534 -7.16 21.83 18.77
CA VAL A 534 -6.66 21.54 20.13
C VAL A 534 -6.26 22.83 20.84
N SER A 535 -5.64 23.80 20.15
CA SER A 535 -5.30 25.09 20.76
C SER A 535 -6.51 25.78 21.38
N LEU A 536 -7.66 25.71 20.71
CA LEU A 536 -8.92 26.30 21.17
C LEU A 536 -9.58 25.44 22.27
N MET A 537 -9.69 24.12 22.06
CA MET A 537 -10.31 23.22 23.05
C MET A 537 -9.53 23.17 24.36
N SER A 538 -8.22 23.42 24.33
CA SER A 538 -7.35 23.50 25.54
C SER A 538 -7.66 24.67 26.42
N LEU A 539 -8.33 25.70 25.93
CA LEU A 539 -8.82 26.84 26.72
C LEU A 539 -10.05 26.46 27.55
N ASN A 540 -10.51 25.23 27.47
CA ASN A 540 -11.68 24.71 28.17
C ASN A 540 -12.95 25.56 27.95
N PRO A 541 -13.42 25.73 26.71
CA PRO A 541 -14.57 26.55 26.38
C PRO A 541 -15.81 26.11 27.19
N GLU A 542 -16.68 27.08 27.49
CA GLU A 542 -17.91 26.81 28.21
C GLU A 542 -18.86 25.94 27.37
N PRO A 543 -19.61 25.02 27.99
CA PRO A 543 -20.66 24.25 27.29
C PRO A 543 -21.66 25.20 26.64
N LYS A 544 -22.01 24.96 25.37
CA LYS A 544 -23.07 25.72 24.71
C LYS A 544 -24.43 25.32 25.31
N LYS A 545 -25.14 26.26 25.88
CA LYS A 545 -26.48 26.02 26.42
C LYS A 545 -27.45 25.85 25.27
N LYS A 546 -28.11 24.68 25.15
CA LYS A 546 -29.32 24.57 24.34
C LYS A 546 -30.40 25.41 25.02
N ALA A 547 -31.00 26.36 24.30
CA ALA A 547 -32.20 27.05 24.75
C ALA A 547 -33.32 25.99 24.80
N TYR A 548 -33.74 25.60 26.00
CA TYR A 548 -34.95 24.78 26.15
C TYR A 548 -36.12 25.78 26.20
N GLU A 549 -36.94 25.83 25.18
CA GLU A 549 -38.28 26.41 25.27
C GLU A 549 -39.14 25.46 26.09
N VAL A 550 -39.43 25.81 27.30
CA VAL A 550 -40.41 25.07 28.13
C VAL A 550 -41.79 25.59 27.75
N PHE A 551 -42.51 24.86 26.94
CA PHE A 551 -43.94 25.12 26.75
C PHE A 551 -44.70 24.58 27.97
N PHE A 552 -45.25 25.49 28.78
CA PHE A 552 -46.27 25.11 29.76
C PHE A 552 -47.60 24.87 28.97
N ILE A 553 -48.10 23.65 28.97
CA ILE A 553 -49.42 23.25 28.46
C ILE A 553 -50.47 23.56 29.51
#